data_17f2f5ccb214117618f92935fb763c8b
#
_entry.id   17f2f5ccb214117618f92935fb763c8b
#
_cell.length_a   1.000
_cell.length_b   1.000
_cell.length_c   1.000
_cell.angle_alpha   90.00
_cell.angle_beta   90.00
_cell.angle_gamma   90.00
#
_symmetry.space_group_name_H-M   'P 1'
#
loop_
_entity.id
_entity.type
_entity.pdbx_description
1 polymer ?
#
loop_
_entity_poly.entity_id
_entity_poly.type
_entity_poly.pdbx_seq_one_letter_code
_entity_poly.pdbx_strand_id
1 'polypeptide(L)'
;MSRPVLEVKGVTKAWGANEVLHGVDLTVSEHQAVAVIGASGSGKSTLLRCIDLLVEIDDGDILLDGEVITDPSVDPVAVRRRLGLVFQAYNLFPHLTALQNIVLGDRYAHGASKEEARERARRLMARFGLAGREDERPDDLSGGQQQRVAIARAFAGRPRALLLDEVTSALDPELVGEVLQAVRDLKHEGVTMLIATHEMSFAREVADLVAFLHEGRILELGPPDQVLVNPERPETKRFLRRLLEAGRV
;
A
#
# COMPACT_ATOMS: atom_id res chain seq x y z
N MET A 1 9.81 18.37 -12.95
CA MET A 1 8.98 17.15 -12.88
C MET A 1 9.69 16.19 -11.92
N SER A 2 9.00 15.67 -10.91
CA SER A 2 9.57 14.68 -10.00
C SER A 2 9.87 13.38 -10.76
N ARG A 3 10.94 12.69 -10.34
CA ARG A 3 11.40 11.44 -10.98
C ARG A 3 10.38 10.31 -10.72
N PRO A 4 9.94 9.53 -11.74
CA PRO A 4 9.16 8.32 -11.50
C PRO A 4 9.92 7.32 -10.63
N VAL A 5 9.26 6.80 -9.58
CA VAL A 5 9.76 5.70 -8.75
C VAL A 5 9.13 4.40 -9.19
N LEU A 6 7.82 4.41 -9.43
CA LEU A 6 7.06 3.25 -9.89
C LEU A 6 6.34 3.60 -11.18
N GLU A 7 6.48 2.75 -12.20
CA GLU A 7 5.72 2.85 -13.45
C GLU A 7 5.10 1.48 -13.76
N VAL A 8 3.81 1.49 -14.06
CA VAL A 8 3.04 0.35 -14.53
C VAL A 8 2.62 0.67 -15.95
N LYS A 9 2.94 -0.18 -16.92
CA LYS A 9 2.75 0.06 -18.35
C LYS A 9 2.01 -1.08 -19.00
N GLY A 10 0.76 -0.85 -19.36
CA GLY A 10 -0.08 -1.80 -20.08
C GLY A 10 -0.29 -3.13 -19.36
N VAL A 11 -0.22 -3.17 -18.04
CA VAL A 11 -0.23 -4.42 -17.27
C VAL A 11 -1.57 -5.12 -17.36
N THR A 12 -1.53 -6.40 -17.77
CA THR A 12 -2.68 -7.31 -17.77
C THR A 12 -2.50 -8.46 -16.79
N LYS A 13 -3.62 -8.95 -16.25
CA LYS A 13 -3.63 -10.14 -15.40
C LYS A 13 -4.96 -10.85 -15.45
N ALA A 14 -4.91 -12.17 -15.71
CA ALA A 14 -6.06 -13.07 -15.64
C ALA A 14 -5.85 -14.18 -14.62
N TRP A 15 -6.96 -14.68 -14.08
CA TRP A 15 -7.05 -15.87 -13.25
C TRP A 15 -7.92 -16.90 -13.99
N GLY A 16 -7.27 -17.82 -14.71
CA GLY A 16 -7.95 -18.71 -15.64
C GLY A 16 -8.62 -17.92 -16.77
N ALA A 17 -9.92 -18.03 -16.93
CA ALA A 17 -10.68 -17.30 -17.97
C ALA A 17 -11.11 -15.88 -17.51
N ASN A 18 -10.88 -15.50 -16.26
CA ASN A 18 -11.30 -14.21 -15.73
C ASN A 18 -10.13 -13.22 -15.76
N GLU A 19 -10.13 -12.31 -16.70
CA GLU A 19 -9.19 -11.19 -16.75
C GLU A 19 -9.58 -10.16 -15.70
N VAL A 20 -8.61 -9.71 -14.89
CA VAL A 20 -8.81 -8.82 -13.74
C VAL A 20 -8.13 -7.47 -13.96
N LEU A 21 -7.00 -7.44 -14.67
CA LEU A 21 -6.33 -6.20 -15.09
C LEU A 21 -6.26 -6.19 -16.61
N HIS A 22 -6.71 -5.09 -17.21
CA HIS A 22 -6.94 -4.95 -18.65
C HIS A 22 -6.07 -3.82 -19.25
N GLY A 23 -4.75 -3.91 -19.13
CA GLY A 23 -3.83 -2.90 -19.63
C GLY A 23 -3.82 -1.66 -18.73
N VAL A 24 -3.35 -1.85 -17.49
CA VAL A 24 -3.26 -0.77 -16.50
C VAL A 24 -2.00 0.05 -16.72
N ASP A 25 -2.16 1.37 -16.81
CA ASP A 25 -1.09 2.37 -16.82
C ASP A 25 -1.17 3.24 -15.56
N LEU A 26 -0.07 3.32 -14.80
CA LEU A 26 0.02 4.14 -13.60
C LEU A 26 1.46 4.57 -13.34
N THR A 27 1.66 5.81 -12.92
CA THR A 27 2.98 6.31 -12.50
C THR A 27 2.88 6.90 -11.10
N VAL A 28 3.85 6.55 -10.24
CA VAL A 28 4.04 7.15 -8.91
C VAL A 28 5.43 7.79 -8.88
N SER A 29 5.45 9.09 -8.66
CA SER A 29 6.69 9.86 -8.58
C SER A 29 7.28 9.84 -7.16
N GLU A 30 8.54 10.22 -7.03
CA GLU A 30 9.20 10.35 -5.73
C GLU A 30 8.45 11.34 -4.82
N HIS A 31 8.26 10.95 -3.56
CA HIS A 31 7.52 11.69 -2.53
C HIS A 31 6.01 11.86 -2.81
N GLN A 32 5.49 11.17 -3.81
CA GLN A 32 4.07 11.21 -4.17
C GLN A 32 3.29 10.09 -3.49
N ALA A 33 2.07 10.40 -3.04
CA ALA A 33 1.07 9.42 -2.64
C ALA A 33 -0.02 9.34 -3.72
N VAL A 34 -0.22 8.15 -4.27
CA VAL A 34 -1.31 7.87 -5.21
C VAL A 34 -2.32 6.94 -4.56
N ALA A 35 -3.58 7.37 -4.48
CA ALA A 35 -4.66 6.52 -3.99
C ALA A 35 -5.35 5.81 -5.16
N VAL A 36 -5.48 4.48 -5.07
CA VAL A 36 -6.27 3.67 -5.99
C VAL A 36 -7.61 3.37 -5.33
N ILE A 37 -8.68 3.89 -5.89
CA ILE A 37 -10.05 3.67 -5.45
C ILE A 37 -10.83 2.83 -6.47
N GLY A 38 -11.92 2.20 -6.04
CA GLY A 38 -12.76 1.38 -6.92
C GLY A 38 -13.56 0.36 -6.14
N ALA A 39 -14.54 -0.25 -6.77
CA ALA A 39 -15.38 -1.28 -6.16
C ALA A 39 -14.57 -2.49 -5.69
N SER A 40 -15.15 -3.29 -4.78
CA SER A 40 -14.57 -4.61 -4.47
C SER A 40 -14.49 -5.45 -5.74
N GLY A 41 -13.37 -6.16 -5.92
CA GLY A 41 -13.13 -6.96 -7.13
C GLY A 41 -12.69 -6.16 -8.36
N SER A 42 -12.47 -4.83 -8.29
CA SER A 42 -12.00 -4.04 -9.43
C SER A 42 -10.54 -4.30 -9.84
N GLY A 43 -9.76 -5.03 -9.03
CA GLY A 43 -8.37 -5.37 -9.33
C GLY A 43 -7.31 -4.66 -8.45
N LYS A 44 -7.70 -3.81 -7.47
CA LYS A 44 -6.77 -3.02 -6.64
C LYS A 44 -5.69 -3.87 -5.96
N SER A 45 -6.09 -4.88 -5.20
CA SER A 45 -5.15 -5.78 -4.51
C SER A 45 -4.33 -6.62 -5.49
N THR A 46 -4.90 -7.00 -6.64
CA THR A 46 -4.18 -7.71 -7.70
C THR A 46 -3.07 -6.81 -8.27
N LEU A 47 -3.38 -5.54 -8.55
CA LEU A 47 -2.41 -4.56 -9.03
C LEU A 47 -1.23 -4.41 -8.04
N LEU A 48 -1.50 -4.20 -6.74
CA LEU A 48 -0.45 -4.06 -5.73
C LEU A 48 0.41 -5.33 -5.62
N ARG A 49 -0.20 -6.52 -5.72
CA ARG A 49 0.53 -7.80 -5.67
C ARG A 49 1.36 -8.06 -6.93
N CYS A 50 0.91 -7.59 -8.10
CA CYS A 50 1.71 -7.63 -9.31
C CYS A 50 2.94 -6.72 -9.19
N ILE A 51 2.78 -5.51 -8.63
CA ILE A 51 3.86 -4.56 -8.40
C ILE A 51 4.92 -5.13 -7.44
N ASP A 52 4.50 -5.84 -6.38
CA ASP A 52 5.41 -6.49 -5.42
C ASP A 52 5.91 -7.86 -5.91
N LEU A 53 5.62 -8.23 -7.15
CA LEU A 53 5.99 -9.53 -7.77
C LEU A 53 5.54 -10.75 -6.95
N LEU A 54 4.46 -10.64 -6.19
CA LEU A 54 3.77 -11.77 -5.54
C LEU A 54 2.85 -12.49 -6.53
N VAL A 55 2.45 -11.80 -7.59
CA VAL A 55 1.65 -12.31 -8.69
C VAL A 55 2.32 -11.91 -9.98
N GLU A 56 2.61 -12.89 -10.83
CA GLU A 56 3.14 -12.63 -12.17
C GLU A 56 2.09 -11.95 -13.03
N ILE A 57 2.50 -10.97 -13.82
CA ILE A 57 1.66 -10.34 -14.85
C ILE A 57 1.58 -11.24 -16.08
N ASP A 58 0.57 -11.06 -16.92
CA ASP A 58 0.44 -11.83 -18.16
C ASP A 58 1.02 -11.05 -19.35
N ASP A 59 0.95 -9.70 -19.32
CA ASP A 59 1.57 -8.82 -20.34
C ASP A 59 1.80 -7.43 -19.74
N GLY A 60 2.63 -6.63 -20.39
CA GLY A 60 3.03 -5.28 -19.96
C GLY A 60 4.32 -5.28 -19.16
N ASP A 61 4.66 -4.12 -18.60
CA ASP A 61 5.88 -3.90 -17.81
C ASP A 61 5.61 -3.19 -16.50
N ILE A 62 6.37 -3.53 -15.46
CA ILE A 62 6.46 -2.76 -14.22
C ILE A 62 7.91 -2.32 -14.04
N LEU A 63 8.11 -1.02 -13.78
CA LEU A 63 9.44 -0.47 -13.56
C LEU A 63 9.54 0.11 -12.15
N LEU A 64 10.69 -0.10 -11.52
CA LEU A 64 11.07 0.51 -10.24
C LEU A 64 12.37 1.29 -10.42
N ASP A 65 12.35 2.60 -10.18
CA ASP A 65 13.47 3.52 -10.44
C ASP A 65 13.98 3.47 -11.91
N GLY A 66 13.10 3.12 -12.87
CA GLY A 66 13.42 2.99 -14.30
C GLY A 66 13.95 1.61 -14.71
N GLU A 67 14.11 0.66 -13.79
CA GLU A 67 14.47 -0.72 -14.04
C GLU A 67 13.21 -1.56 -14.26
N VAL A 68 13.10 -2.32 -15.34
CA VAL A 68 12.00 -3.27 -15.59
C VAL A 68 12.13 -4.43 -14.62
N ILE A 69 11.26 -4.47 -13.60
CA ILE A 69 11.29 -5.49 -12.55
C ILE A 69 10.54 -6.77 -12.91
N THR A 70 9.75 -6.74 -13.97
CA THR A 70 9.00 -7.89 -14.50
C THR A 70 9.80 -8.72 -15.50
N ASP A 71 11.04 -8.33 -15.81
CA ASP A 71 11.95 -9.16 -16.62
C ASP A 71 12.26 -10.47 -15.89
N PRO A 72 12.14 -11.65 -16.57
CA PRO A 72 12.37 -12.96 -15.95
C PRO A 72 13.79 -13.16 -15.36
N SER A 73 14.75 -12.34 -15.73
CA SER A 73 16.12 -12.39 -15.18
C SER A 73 16.27 -11.67 -13.84
N VAL A 74 15.28 -10.88 -13.43
CA VAL A 74 15.32 -10.08 -12.17
C VAL A 74 14.98 -10.99 -10.98
N ASP A 75 15.78 -10.89 -9.91
CA ASP A 75 15.49 -11.58 -8.64
C ASP A 75 14.32 -10.90 -7.91
N PRO A 76 13.15 -11.56 -7.78
CA PRO A 76 12.01 -10.97 -7.10
C PRO A 76 12.29 -10.64 -5.61
N VAL A 77 13.22 -11.35 -4.97
CA VAL A 77 13.59 -11.07 -3.58
C VAL A 77 14.34 -9.75 -3.48
N ALA A 78 15.23 -9.46 -4.44
CA ALA A 78 15.94 -8.19 -4.50
C ALA A 78 14.96 -7.02 -4.72
N VAL A 79 13.93 -7.19 -5.57
CA VAL A 79 12.88 -6.19 -5.78
C VAL A 79 12.07 -5.95 -4.50
N ARG A 80 11.57 -7.02 -3.86
CA ARG A 80 10.78 -6.92 -2.61
C ARG A 80 11.54 -6.31 -1.43
N ARG A 81 12.88 -6.30 -1.45
CA ARG A 81 13.68 -5.53 -0.48
C ARG A 81 13.56 -4.02 -0.69
N ARG A 82 13.25 -3.58 -1.90
CA ARG A 82 13.09 -2.17 -2.27
C ARG A 82 11.64 -1.69 -2.15
N LEU A 83 10.69 -2.59 -1.98
CA LEU A 83 9.26 -2.31 -1.80
C LEU A 83 8.81 -2.71 -0.40
N GLY A 84 7.88 -1.97 0.16
CA GLY A 84 7.20 -2.36 1.38
C GLY A 84 5.74 -2.64 1.08
N LEU A 85 5.24 -3.85 1.34
CA LEU A 85 3.82 -4.17 1.16
C LEU A 85 3.17 -4.41 2.51
N VAL A 86 2.05 -3.71 2.75
CA VAL A 86 1.16 -3.90 3.89
C VAL A 86 -0.15 -4.45 3.38
N PHE A 87 -0.53 -5.61 3.86
CA PHE A 87 -1.74 -6.32 3.45
C PHE A 87 -2.97 -5.87 4.24
N GLN A 88 -4.13 -6.14 3.71
CA GLN A 88 -5.42 -6.00 4.38
C GLN A 88 -5.50 -6.83 5.68
N ALA A 89 -5.06 -8.08 5.65
CA ALA A 89 -4.78 -8.87 6.84
C ALA A 89 -3.38 -8.53 7.32
N TYR A 90 -3.17 -8.36 8.60
CA TYR A 90 -1.91 -7.86 9.20
C TYR A 90 -0.69 -8.71 8.85
N ASN A 91 -0.88 -10.01 8.60
CA ASN A 91 0.15 -11.00 8.24
C ASN A 91 1.37 -10.94 9.17
N LEU A 92 1.13 -10.73 10.46
CA LEU A 92 2.17 -10.82 11.47
C LEU A 92 2.50 -12.28 11.75
N PHE A 93 3.76 -12.53 12.11
CA PHE A 93 4.19 -13.84 12.56
C PHE A 93 3.69 -14.06 14.00
N PRO A 94 2.75 -14.99 14.25
CA PRO A 94 2.06 -15.10 15.54
C PRO A 94 2.97 -15.57 16.68
N HIS A 95 4.05 -16.28 16.34
CA HIS A 95 5.04 -16.78 17.31
C HIS A 95 6.12 -15.75 17.66
N LEU A 96 6.12 -14.58 17.03
CA LEU A 96 7.07 -13.49 17.27
C LEU A 96 6.38 -12.33 17.99
N THR A 97 7.15 -11.60 18.80
CA THR A 97 6.66 -10.37 19.43
C THR A 97 6.53 -9.22 18.41
N ALA A 98 5.88 -8.12 18.78
CA ALA A 98 5.77 -6.94 17.96
C ALA A 98 7.14 -6.42 17.50
N LEU A 99 8.08 -6.28 18.44
CA LEU A 99 9.46 -5.89 18.14
C LEU A 99 10.14 -6.88 17.18
N GLN A 100 9.99 -8.17 17.41
CA GLN A 100 10.60 -9.19 16.54
C GLN A 100 10.02 -9.18 15.12
N ASN A 101 8.72 -8.95 14.96
CA ASN A 101 8.08 -8.79 13.66
C ASN A 101 8.72 -7.65 12.87
N ILE A 102 8.96 -6.49 13.50
CA ILE A 102 9.56 -5.33 12.83
C ILE A 102 11.05 -5.58 12.51
N VAL A 103 11.79 -6.19 13.43
CA VAL A 103 13.22 -6.50 13.26
C VAL A 103 13.48 -7.42 12.06
N LEU A 104 12.56 -8.34 11.76
CA LEU A 104 12.75 -9.31 10.67
C LEU A 104 13.02 -8.64 9.32
N GLY A 105 12.22 -7.65 8.95
CA GLY A 105 12.34 -6.97 7.66
C GLY A 105 13.71 -6.35 7.46
N ASP A 106 14.18 -5.60 8.46
CA ASP A 106 15.46 -4.89 8.40
C ASP A 106 16.67 -5.84 8.45
N ARG A 107 16.61 -6.84 9.33
CA ARG A 107 17.74 -7.76 9.54
C ARG A 107 17.97 -8.71 8.37
N TYR A 108 16.89 -9.34 7.88
CA TYR A 108 17.00 -10.36 6.84
C TYR A 108 16.97 -9.79 5.43
N ALA A 109 16.24 -8.69 5.22
CA ALA A 109 16.20 -8.04 3.91
C ALA A 109 17.43 -7.16 3.64
N HIS A 110 17.99 -6.49 4.67
CA HIS A 110 19.02 -5.48 4.50
C HIS A 110 20.35 -5.82 5.21
N GLY A 111 20.45 -6.95 5.88
CA GLY A 111 21.69 -7.39 6.54
C GLY A 111 22.09 -6.53 7.75
N ALA A 112 21.17 -5.77 8.33
CA ALA A 112 21.44 -4.97 9.52
C ALA A 112 21.87 -5.87 10.68
N SER A 113 22.76 -5.38 11.54
CA SER A 113 23.11 -6.06 12.78
C SER A 113 21.86 -6.20 13.68
N LYS A 114 21.89 -7.15 14.58
CA LYS A 114 20.77 -7.39 15.50
C LYS A 114 20.46 -6.15 16.35
N GLU A 115 21.51 -5.48 16.80
CA GLU A 115 21.44 -4.30 17.65
C GLU A 115 20.85 -3.11 16.89
N GLU A 116 21.35 -2.83 15.70
CA GLU A 116 20.84 -1.75 14.84
C GLU A 116 19.38 -1.96 14.45
N ALA A 117 19.00 -3.18 14.04
CA ALA A 117 17.63 -3.51 13.69
C ALA A 117 16.67 -3.36 14.90
N ARG A 118 17.10 -3.79 16.10
CA ARG A 118 16.31 -3.63 17.34
C ARG A 118 16.14 -2.17 17.72
N GLU A 119 17.20 -1.40 17.65
CA GLU A 119 17.16 0.03 17.96
C GLU A 119 16.23 0.79 17.00
N ARG A 120 16.33 0.49 15.70
CA ARG A 120 15.42 1.05 14.70
C ARG A 120 13.97 0.63 14.93
N ALA A 121 13.74 -0.64 15.22
CA ALA A 121 12.41 -1.17 15.50
C ALA A 121 11.76 -0.46 16.72
N ARG A 122 12.51 -0.22 17.82
CA ARG A 122 12.01 0.52 18.97
C ARG A 122 11.65 1.95 18.62
N ARG A 123 12.48 2.65 17.83
CA ARG A 123 12.14 4.00 17.36
C ARG A 123 10.87 4.01 16.52
N LEU A 124 10.70 3.03 15.63
CA LEU A 124 9.47 2.89 14.84
C LEU A 124 8.26 2.57 15.72
N MET A 125 8.40 1.69 16.71
CA MET A 125 7.33 1.41 17.66
C MET A 125 6.90 2.65 18.43
N ALA A 126 7.84 3.41 18.95
CA ALA A 126 7.54 4.67 19.64
C ALA A 126 6.83 5.66 18.69
N ARG A 127 7.31 5.79 17.47
CA ARG A 127 6.72 6.66 16.43
C ARG A 127 5.28 6.28 16.09
N PHE A 128 4.99 4.99 15.97
CA PHE A 128 3.64 4.49 15.65
C PHE A 128 2.74 4.27 16.88
N GLY A 129 3.10 4.84 18.04
CA GLY A 129 2.29 4.75 19.27
C GLY A 129 2.23 3.34 19.85
N LEU A 130 3.30 2.56 19.68
CA LEU A 130 3.42 1.18 20.16
C LEU A 130 4.47 1.03 21.27
N ALA A 131 4.92 2.17 21.87
CA ALA A 131 5.87 2.13 22.99
C ALA A 131 5.28 1.34 24.17
N GLY A 132 6.10 0.46 24.76
CA GLY A 132 5.70 -0.44 25.84
C GLY A 132 4.98 -1.71 25.39
N ARG A 133 4.89 -1.97 24.06
CA ARG A 133 4.27 -3.17 23.47
C ARG A 133 5.30 -4.10 22.80
N GLU A 134 6.59 -3.88 23.07
CA GLU A 134 7.70 -4.53 22.38
C GLU A 134 7.68 -6.05 22.49
N ASP A 135 7.28 -6.55 23.66
CA ASP A 135 7.30 -7.97 24.00
C ASP A 135 5.92 -8.65 23.82
N GLU A 136 4.89 -7.89 23.47
CA GLU A 136 3.55 -8.43 23.18
C GLU A 136 3.54 -9.19 21.85
N ARG A 137 2.74 -10.27 21.80
CA ARG A 137 2.49 -11.04 20.58
C ARG A 137 1.26 -10.49 19.84
N PRO A 138 1.08 -10.84 18.56
CA PRO A 138 -0.08 -10.38 17.79
C PRO A 138 -1.42 -10.61 18.50
N ASP A 139 -1.61 -11.74 19.15
CA ASP A 139 -2.86 -12.07 19.86
C ASP A 139 -3.13 -11.18 21.09
N ASP A 140 -2.11 -10.53 21.63
CA ASP A 140 -2.21 -9.62 22.78
C ASP A 140 -2.45 -8.14 22.31
N LEU A 141 -2.39 -7.88 21.00
CA LEU A 141 -2.53 -6.56 20.40
C LEU A 141 -3.93 -6.36 19.80
N SER A 142 -4.47 -5.13 19.91
CA SER A 142 -5.68 -4.78 19.17
C SER A 142 -5.42 -4.82 17.65
N GLY A 143 -6.49 -4.92 16.83
CA GLY A 143 -6.37 -4.91 15.37
C GLY A 143 -5.62 -3.69 14.84
N GLY A 144 -5.91 -2.48 15.38
CA GLY A 144 -5.19 -1.25 15.01
C GLY A 144 -3.71 -1.27 15.41
N GLN A 145 -3.37 -1.86 16.57
CA GLN A 145 -1.98 -2.07 16.98
C GLN A 145 -1.27 -3.06 16.07
N GLN A 146 -1.91 -4.18 15.73
CA GLN A 146 -1.36 -5.17 14.78
C GLN A 146 -1.09 -4.52 13.42
N GLN A 147 -2.01 -3.70 12.91
CA GLN A 147 -1.84 -3.02 11.63
C GLN A 147 -0.68 -2.01 11.69
N ARG A 148 -0.55 -1.26 12.77
CA ARG A 148 0.59 -0.34 12.95
C ARG A 148 1.93 -1.08 13.06
N VAL A 149 1.96 -2.27 13.68
CA VAL A 149 3.15 -3.16 13.64
C VAL A 149 3.45 -3.61 12.20
N ALA A 150 2.43 -3.96 11.40
CA ALA A 150 2.61 -4.36 10.01
C ALA A 150 3.16 -3.20 9.15
N ILE A 151 2.64 -1.97 9.35
CA ILE A 151 3.16 -0.75 8.68
C ILE A 151 4.62 -0.50 9.11
N ALA A 152 4.91 -0.54 10.42
CA ALA A 152 6.26 -0.36 10.94
C ALA A 152 7.25 -1.40 10.38
N ARG A 153 6.83 -2.66 10.25
CA ARG A 153 7.62 -3.75 9.65
C ARG A 153 7.95 -3.46 8.18
N ALA A 154 6.94 -3.08 7.39
CA ALA A 154 7.13 -2.75 5.98
C ALA A 154 8.04 -1.53 5.78
N PHE A 155 7.93 -0.54 6.67
CA PHE A 155 8.73 0.68 6.63
C PHE A 155 10.16 0.52 7.19
N ALA A 156 10.40 -0.48 8.05
CA ALA A 156 11.71 -0.70 8.67
C ALA A 156 12.83 -0.90 7.64
N GLY A 157 12.52 -1.51 6.50
CA GLY A 157 13.43 -1.70 5.38
C GLY A 157 13.76 -0.44 4.58
N ARG A 158 13.19 0.73 4.89
CA ARG A 158 13.35 1.97 4.10
C ARG A 158 13.04 1.76 2.61
N PRO A 159 11.84 1.29 2.28
CA PRO A 159 11.50 0.97 0.89
C PRO A 159 11.51 2.23 0.01
N ARG A 160 11.73 2.05 -1.28
CA ARG A 160 11.57 3.10 -2.31
C ARG A 160 10.12 3.53 -2.48
N ALA A 161 9.20 2.58 -2.34
CA ALA A 161 7.77 2.85 -2.30
C ALA A 161 7.08 1.91 -1.30
N LEU A 162 6.04 2.43 -0.63
CA LEU A 162 5.18 1.69 0.28
C LEU A 162 3.84 1.41 -0.40
N LEU A 163 3.47 0.15 -0.49
CA LEU A 163 2.22 -0.34 -1.06
C LEU A 163 1.26 -0.68 0.09
N LEU A 164 0.12 -0.01 0.17
CA LEU A 164 -0.86 -0.19 1.24
C LEU A 164 -2.15 -0.78 0.65
N ASP A 165 -2.45 -2.04 0.96
CA ASP A 165 -3.62 -2.75 0.46
C ASP A 165 -4.74 -2.76 1.50
N GLU A 166 -5.67 -1.80 1.40
CA GLU A 166 -6.89 -1.68 2.22
C GLU A 166 -6.63 -1.83 3.73
N VAL A 167 -5.63 -1.10 4.24
CA VAL A 167 -5.07 -1.26 5.60
C VAL A 167 -6.05 -0.98 6.75
N THR A 168 -7.25 -0.52 6.47
CA THR A 168 -8.30 -0.24 7.47
C THR A 168 -9.50 -1.18 7.38
N SER A 169 -9.63 -1.97 6.31
CA SER A 169 -10.86 -2.73 6.03
C SER A 169 -11.15 -3.88 7.00
N ALA A 170 -10.14 -4.36 7.74
CA ALA A 170 -10.27 -5.41 8.76
C ALA A 170 -10.37 -4.84 10.19
N LEU A 171 -10.52 -3.51 10.35
CA LEU A 171 -10.52 -2.84 11.64
C LEU A 171 -11.93 -2.42 12.07
N ASP A 172 -12.13 -2.40 13.38
CA ASP A 172 -13.25 -1.72 13.97
C ASP A 172 -13.17 -0.20 13.67
N PRO A 173 -14.32 0.49 13.41
CA PRO A 173 -14.32 1.90 13.05
C PRO A 173 -13.57 2.82 14.04
N GLU A 174 -13.59 2.50 15.33
CA GLU A 174 -12.89 3.26 16.37
C GLU A 174 -11.37 3.22 16.22
N LEU A 175 -10.81 2.15 15.62
CA LEU A 175 -9.39 1.94 15.45
C LEU A 175 -8.83 2.49 14.11
N VAL A 176 -9.72 2.79 13.16
CA VAL A 176 -9.35 3.28 11.81
C VAL A 176 -8.53 4.56 11.90
N GLY A 177 -8.95 5.51 12.75
CA GLY A 177 -8.31 6.83 12.89
C GLY A 177 -6.83 6.77 13.21
N GLU A 178 -6.42 5.87 14.12
CA GLU A 178 -5.01 5.71 14.52
C GLU A 178 -4.12 5.16 13.38
N VAL A 179 -4.64 4.24 12.58
CA VAL A 179 -3.92 3.67 11.43
C VAL A 179 -3.80 4.70 10.31
N LEU A 180 -4.86 5.44 10.03
CA LEU A 180 -4.83 6.50 9.02
C LEU A 180 -3.88 7.64 9.45
N GLN A 181 -3.80 7.96 10.75
CA GLN A 181 -2.83 8.93 11.25
C GLN A 181 -1.39 8.48 10.99
N ALA A 182 -1.09 7.21 11.22
CA ALA A 182 0.24 6.67 10.93
C ALA A 182 0.62 6.81 9.44
N VAL A 183 -0.35 6.64 8.51
CA VAL A 183 -0.10 6.83 7.07
C VAL A 183 0.04 8.32 6.70
N ARG A 184 -0.73 9.23 7.36
CA ARG A 184 -0.53 10.69 7.20
C ARG A 184 0.87 11.12 7.59
N ASP A 185 1.37 10.62 8.71
CA ASP A 185 2.71 10.95 9.21
C ASP A 185 3.78 10.51 8.19
N LEU A 186 3.63 9.32 7.59
CA LEU A 186 4.50 8.85 6.52
C LEU A 186 4.45 9.76 5.28
N LYS A 187 3.26 10.24 4.90
CA LYS A 187 3.10 11.19 3.79
C LYS A 187 3.81 12.50 4.07
N HIS A 188 3.66 13.06 5.27
CA HIS A 188 4.32 14.31 5.66
C HIS A 188 5.85 14.20 5.66
N GLU A 189 6.40 13.01 5.84
CA GLU A 189 7.84 12.74 5.73
C GLU A 189 8.30 12.51 4.27
N GLY A 190 7.39 12.60 3.33
CA GLY A 190 7.70 12.44 1.92
C GLY A 190 7.90 10.98 1.47
N VAL A 191 7.28 10.02 2.16
CA VAL A 191 7.32 8.61 1.73
C VAL A 191 6.51 8.45 0.44
N THR A 192 7.10 7.82 -0.57
CA THR A 192 6.40 7.47 -1.81
C THR A 192 5.43 6.33 -1.55
N MET A 193 4.14 6.49 -1.89
CA MET A 193 3.11 5.51 -1.55
C MET A 193 2.13 5.25 -2.69
N LEU A 194 1.71 3.99 -2.81
CA LEU A 194 0.54 3.57 -3.57
C LEU A 194 -0.46 2.93 -2.61
N ILE A 195 -1.65 3.50 -2.50
CA ILE A 195 -2.62 3.21 -1.45
C ILE A 195 -3.94 2.72 -2.08
N ALA A 196 -4.26 1.43 -1.97
CA ALA A 196 -5.60 0.95 -2.24
C ALA A 196 -6.49 1.21 -1.02
N THR A 197 -7.59 1.94 -1.20
CA THR A 197 -8.47 2.31 -0.08
C THR A 197 -9.92 2.47 -0.49
N HIS A 198 -10.81 2.28 0.48
CA HIS A 198 -12.22 2.61 0.42
C HIS A 198 -12.58 3.87 1.25
N GLU A 199 -11.60 4.48 1.92
CA GLU A 199 -11.75 5.67 2.74
C GLU A 199 -11.58 6.93 1.88
N MET A 200 -12.69 7.48 1.34
CA MET A 200 -12.63 8.60 0.38
C MET A 200 -12.14 9.89 1.03
N SER A 201 -12.57 10.19 2.25
CA SER A 201 -12.10 11.35 3.01
C SER A 201 -10.59 11.29 3.25
N PHE A 202 -10.08 10.12 3.60
CA PHE A 202 -8.64 9.89 3.76
C PHE A 202 -7.88 10.00 2.43
N ALA A 203 -8.39 9.40 1.35
CA ALA A 203 -7.78 9.53 0.02
C ALA A 203 -7.70 11.00 -0.41
N ARG A 204 -8.75 11.79 -0.14
CA ARG A 204 -8.77 13.23 -0.42
C ARG A 204 -7.72 14.01 0.34
N GLU A 205 -7.47 13.63 1.60
CA GLU A 205 -6.53 14.33 2.49
C GLU A 205 -5.06 13.97 2.19
N VAL A 206 -4.77 12.70 1.91
CA VAL A 206 -3.40 12.18 1.85
C VAL A 206 -2.84 12.10 0.43
N ALA A 207 -3.69 11.83 -0.56
CA ALA A 207 -3.22 11.57 -1.91
C ALA A 207 -2.91 12.86 -2.69
N ASP A 208 -1.83 12.83 -3.47
CA ASP A 208 -1.53 13.84 -4.48
C ASP A 208 -2.33 13.58 -5.76
N LEU A 209 -2.56 12.30 -6.07
CA LEU A 209 -3.41 11.84 -7.17
C LEU A 209 -4.32 10.71 -6.71
N VAL A 210 -5.51 10.65 -7.30
CA VAL A 210 -6.47 9.56 -7.14
C VAL A 210 -6.67 8.88 -8.48
N ALA A 211 -6.51 7.56 -8.51
CA ALA A 211 -6.76 6.69 -9.65
C ALA A 211 -8.04 5.89 -9.41
N PHE A 212 -9.06 6.08 -10.24
CA PHE A 212 -10.28 5.26 -10.19
C PHE A 212 -10.10 4.02 -11.06
N LEU A 213 -9.95 2.87 -10.41
CA LEU A 213 -9.86 1.55 -11.05
C LEU A 213 -11.25 0.92 -11.15
N HIS A 214 -11.70 0.69 -12.38
CA HIS A 214 -13.00 0.10 -12.68
C HIS A 214 -12.86 -1.00 -13.73
N GLU A 215 -13.35 -2.18 -13.45
CA GLU A 215 -13.27 -3.35 -14.35
C GLU A 215 -11.84 -3.53 -14.92
N GLY A 216 -10.85 -3.52 -14.03
CA GLY A 216 -9.45 -3.73 -14.39
C GLY A 216 -8.75 -2.61 -15.17
N ARG A 217 -9.38 -1.42 -15.33
CA ARG A 217 -8.82 -0.26 -16.04
C ARG A 217 -8.82 0.98 -15.17
N ILE A 218 -7.81 1.81 -15.27
CA ILE A 218 -7.84 3.16 -14.70
C ILE A 218 -8.65 4.05 -15.64
N LEU A 219 -9.87 4.38 -15.24
CA LEU A 219 -10.78 5.21 -16.03
C LEU A 219 -10.58 6.71 -15.81
N GLU A 220 -10.13 7.08 -14.61
CA GLU A 220 -9.90 8.47 -14.24
C GLU A 220 -8.70 8.57 -13.31
N LEU A 221 -7.81 9.53 -13.58
CA LEU A 221 -6.61 9.82 -12.79
C LEU A 221 -6.46 11.34 -12.71
N GLY A 222 -6.38 11.87 -11.51
CA GLY A 222 -6.23 13.31 -11.31
C GLY A 222 -6.09 13.69 -9.85
N PRO A 223 -6.00 14.98 -9.55
CA PRO A 223 -6.02 15.49 -8.18
C PRO A 223 -7.28 15.03 -7.43
N PRO A 224 -7.21 14.86 -6.09
CA PRO A 224 -8.33 14.37 -5.30
C PRO A 224 -9.65 15.14 -5.53
N ASP A 225 -9.62 16.47 -5.59
CA ASP A 225 -10.83 17.26 -5.79
C ASP A 225 -11.44 17.07 -7.19
N GLN A 226 -10.62 16.79 -8.21
CA GLN A 226 -11.13 16.44 -9.52
C GLN A 226 -11.86 15.10 -9.49
N VAL A 227 -11.20 14.05 -9.01
CA VAL A 227 -11.73 12.67 -9.10
C VAL A 227 -12.83 12.40 -8.06
N LEU A 228 -12.70 12.94 -6.83
CA LEU A 228 -13.62 12.64 -5.73
C LEU A 228 -14.79 13.64 -5.62
N VAL A 229 -14.62 14.88 -6.06
CA VAL A 229 -15.66 15.93 -5.94
C VAL A 229 -16.30 16.25 -7.29
N ASN A 230 -15.48 16.42 -8.33
CA ASN A 230 -15.93 16.80 -9.67
C ASN A 230 -15.53 15.77 -10.73
N PRO A 231 -15.87 14.47 -10.57
CA PRO A 231 -15.47 13.44 -11.52
C PRO A 231 -16.01 13.69 -12.92
N GLU A 232 -15.21 13.40 -13.93
CA GLU A 232 -15.61 13.57 -15.34
C GLU A 232 -16.37 12.34 -15.84
N ARG A 233 -15.91 11.13 -15.47
CA ARG A 233 -16.45 9.87 -15.98
C ARG A 233 -17.77 9.48 -15.31
N PRO A 234 -18.78 9.03 -16.10
CA PRO A 234 -20.06 8.57 -15.56
C PRO A 234 -19.91 7.42 -14.55
N GLU A 235 -18.96 6.52 -14.77
CA GLU A 235 -18.67 5.38 -13.90
C GLU A 235 -18.17 5.86 -12.52
N THR A 236 -17.26 6.84 -12.49
CA THR A 236 -16.74 7.46 -11.24
C THR A 236 -17.89 8.12 -10.48
N LYS A 237 -18.75 8.90 -11.18
CA LYS A 237 -19.93 9.53 -10.58
C LYS A 237 -20.86 8.52 -9.94
N ARG A 238 -21.13 7.40 -10.63
CA ARG A 238 -22.00 6.31 -10.10
C ARG A 238 -21.37 5.63 -8.90
N PHE A 239 -20.08 5.38 -8.95
CA PHE A 239 -19.35 4.75 -7.84
C PHE A 239 -19.40 5.62 -6.59
N LEU A 240 -19.04 6.89 -6.68
CA LEU A 240 -19.06 7.84 -5.55
C LEU A 240 -20.45 8.06 -4.98
N ARG A 241 -21.48 8.16 -5.84
CA ARG A 241 -22.89 8.27 -5.38
C ARG A 241 -23.29 7.09 -4.51
N ARG A 242 -22.96 5.86 -4.93
CA ARG A 242 -23.27 4.65 -4.15
C ARG A 242 -22.58 4.64 -2.79
N LEU A 243 -21.36 5.17 -2.70
CA LEU A 243 -20.64 5.31 -1.42
C LEU A 243 -21.31 6.33 -0.50
N LEU A 244 -21.73 7.48 -1.04
CA LEU A 244 -22.50 8.48 -0.30
C LEU A 244 -23.81 7.90 0.26
N GLU A 245 -24.58 7.18 -0.58
CA GLU A 245 -25.82 6.53 -0.18
C GLU A 245 -25.61 5.46 0.90
N ALA A 246 -24.44 4.82 0.91
CA ALA A 246 -24.05 3.82 1.92
C ALA A 246 -23.41 4.43 3.19
N GLY A 247 -23.31 5.76 3.30
CA GLY A 247 -22.72 6.46 4.45
C GLY A 247 -21.19 6.24 4.62
N ARG A 248 -20.49 5.98 3.52
CA ARG A 248 -19.04 5.65 3.49
C ARG A 248 -18.16 6.79 2.90
N VAL A 249 -18.58 8.04 3.01
CA VAL A 249 -17.83 9.21 2.51
C VAL A 249 -17.61 10.22 3.62
#